data_36afe1a32267d5a6b2b60ea18ff6128f
#
_entry.id   36afe1a32267d5a6b2b60ea18ff6128f
#
_cell.length_a   1.000
_cell.length_b   1.000
_cell.length_c   1.000
_cell.angle_alpha   90.00
_cell.angle_beta   90.00
_cell.angle_gamma   90.00
#
_symmetry.space_group_name_H-M   'P 1'
#
loop_
_entity.id
_entity.type
_entity.pdbx_description
1 polymer ?
#
loop_
_entity_poly.entity_id
_entity_poly.type
_entity_poly.pdbx_seq_one_letter_code
_entity_poly.pdbx_strand_id
1 'polypeptide(L)'
;VRSSAASDVYKRQLLANEFVAARAEILRQNLERMGVTNAVITNEDTANLAKALPGQFDRVLVDAPCSGEGMFRKEAVAAAQHNNALVAHCAELGAEILENAAALLAPGGVLVYSTCTFAPAEDEAQIAAFLAKHPEFTLCDLSGCGFGRPGEGNRAPDHPDFHAEYTRRIWPADGGEGHFMAKLQKAADAEVPNQPKVKPPKAAKPPAEWLEFARAYFPALASRPLAGAGEWLLLPAPGSEGLNTAKLRVVRGGVLAGSVLKKRFQPAHALFMAYGADCTNREELTLADPRTAAWLRGEEIDAVTAQNGWCAVLVDGFPLGGGKVSGGRIKNHYPKGLRNLQ
;
A
#
# COMPACT_ATOMS: atom_id res chain seq x y z
N VAL A 1 4.51 -28.82 -5.10
CA VAL A 1 3.63 -27.87 -4.39
C VAL A 1 3.44 -26.63 -5.23
N ARG A 2 2.57 -26.67 -6.22
CA ARG A 2 2.39 -25.60 -7.23
C ARG A 2 0.96 -25.15 -7.37
N SER A 3 0.13 -24.98 -6.40
CA SER A 3 -1.20 -24.43 -6.68
C SER A 3 -1.88 -23.60 -5.61
N SER A 4 -1.47 -23.66 -4.37
CA SER A 4 -2.16 -22.89 -3.32
C SER A 4 -1.73 -21.42 -3.25
N ALA A 5 -0.47 -21.11 -3.55
CA ALA A 5 0.04 -19.74 -3.46
C ALA A 5 -0.49 -18.80 -4.54
N ALA A 6 -0.69 -19.29 -5.78
CA ALA A 6 -1.17 -18.45 -6.88
C ALA A 6 -2.66 -18.09 -6.76
N SER A 7 -3.51 -19.01 -6.30
CA SER A 7 -4.94 -18.72 -6.08
C SER A 7 -5.18 -17.81 -4.88
N ASP A 8 -4.27 -17.81 -3.91
CA ASP A 8 -4.37 -17.03 -2.68
C ASP A 8 -3.99 -15.55 -2.90
N VAL A 9 -3.06 -15.28 -3.82
CA VAL A 9 -2.67 -13.90 -4.18
C VAL A 9 -3.83 -13.11 -4.79
N TYR A 10 -4.70 -13.74 -5.57
CA TYR A 10 -5.89 -13.08 -6.14
C TYR A 10 -7.01 -12.78 -5.13
N LYS A 11 -6.97 -13.39 -3.95
CA LYS A 11 -7.93 -13.14 -2.87
C LYS A 11 -7.44 -12.13 -1.84
N ARG A 12 -6.14 -11.81 -1.83
CA ARG A 12 -5.56 -10.86 -0.89
C ARG A 12 -5.84 -9.45 -1.33
N GLN A 13 -6.34 -8.64 -0.41
CA GLN A 13 -6.65 -7.25 -0.61
C GLN A 13 -5.81 -6.40 0.35
N LEU A 14 -5.34 -5.28 -0.12
CA LEU A 14 -4.64 -4.28 0.67
C LEU A 14 -5.55 -3.05 0.84
N LEU A 15 -5.83 -2.64 2.07
CA LEU A 15 -6.27 -1.28 2.36
C LEU A 15 -5.07 -0.51 2.89
N ALA A 16 -4.66 0.52 2.18
CA ALA A 16 -3.56 1.40 2.56
C ALA A 16 -4.13 2.77 2.95
N ASN A 17 -3.88 3.18 4.19
CA ASN A 17 -4.40 4.43 4.73
C ASN A 17 -3.28 5.41 5.07
N GLU A 18 -3.52 6.68 4.82
CA GLU A 18 -2.67 7.77 5.26
C GLU A 18 -3.55 8.97 5.66
N PHE A 19 -3.34 9.49 6.85
CA PHE A 19 -4.12 10.58 7.43
C PHE A 19 -3.88 11.93 6.73
N VAL A 20 -2.63 12.22 6.38
CA VAL A 20 -2.25 13.49 5.73
C VAL A 20 -2.51 13.42 4.23
N ALA A 21 -3.40 14.26 3.73
CA ALA A 21 -3.86 14.20 2.33
C ALA A 21 -2.72 14.29 1.28
N ALA A 22 -1.70 15.13 1.50
CA ALA A 22 -0.56 15.24 0.61
C ALA A 22 0.28 13.93 0.59
N ARG A 23 0.43 13.25 1.74
CA ARG A 23 1.13 11.97 1.85
C ARG A 23 0.29 10.83 1.27
N ALA A 24 -1.04 10.87 1.40
CA ALA A 24 -1.94 9.91 0.77
C ALA A 24 -1.82 9.92 -0.76
N GLU A 25 -1.59 11.09 -1.35
CA GLU A 25 -1.32 11.23 -2.78
C GLU A 25 0.03 10.62 -3.17
N ILE A 26 1.08 10.79 -2.34
CA ILE A 26 2.39 10.14 -2.54
C ILE A 26 2.25 8.62 -2.41
N LEU A 27 1.50 8.13 -1.43
CA LEU A 27 1.20 6.70 -1.27
C LEU A 27 0.51 6.13 -2.52
N ARG A 28 -0.49 6.84 -3.05
CA ARG A 28 -1.15 6.48 -4.31
C ARG A 28 -0.16 6.37 -5.47
N GLN A 29 0.70 7.38 -5.65
CA GLN A 29 1.71 7.39 -6.71
C GLN A 29 2.70 6.23 -6.58
N ASN A 30 3.14 5.90 -5.37
CA ASN A 30 4.03 4.79 -5.12
C ASN A 30 3.39 3.44 -5.45
N LEU A 31 2.15 3.20 -5.03
CA LEU A 31 1.42 1.97 -5.34
C LEU A 31 1.13 1.83 -6.85
N GLU A 32 0.77 2.94 -7.52
CA GLU A 32 0.59 2.95 -8.98
C GLU A 32 1.91 2.66 -9.71
N ARG A 33 3.02 3.26 -9.28
CA ARG A 33 4.36 3.02 -9.85
C ARG A 33 4.81 1.56 -9.69
N MET A 34 4.44 0.92 -8.58
CA MET A 34 4.71 -0.50 -8.34
C MET A 34 3.73 -1.45 -9.04
N GLY A 35 2.74 -0.91 -9.77
CA GLY A 35 1.76 -1.71 -10.49
C GLY A 35 0.81 -2.51 -9.59
N VAL A 36 0.57 -2.06 -8.35
CA VAL A 36 -0.29 -2.76 -7.39
C VAL A 36 -1.75 -2.71 -7.83
N THR A 37 -2.37 -3.87 -8.03
CA THR A 37 -3.73 -4.00 -8.60
C THR A 37 -4.82 -4.20 -7.55
N ASN A 38 -4.48 -4.66 -6.35
CA ASN A 38 -5.40 -5.12 -5.31
C ASN A 38 -5.48 -4.15 -4.11
N ALA A 39 -5.09 -2.87 -4.31
CA ALA A 39 -5.10 -1.87 -3.25
C ALA A 39 -6.34 -0.96 -3.31
N VAL A 40 -6.89 -0.69 -2.12
CA VAL A 40 -7.79 0.44 -1.85
C VAL A 40 -7.02 1.44 -1.00
N ILE A 41 -6.91 2.67 -1.46
CA ILE A 41 -6.17 3.75 -0.80
C ILE A 41 -7.16 4.71 -0.18
N THR A 42 -7.01 4.98 1.12
CA THR A 42 -7.87 5.89 1.87
C THR A 42 -7.06 7.04 2.48
N ASN A 43 -7.72 8.17 2.67
CA ASN A 43 -7.20 9.30 3.42
C ASN A 43 -8.11 9.54 4.62
N GLU A 44 -7.94 8.73 5.65
CA GLU A 44 -8.86 8.68 6.78
C GLU A 44 -8.16 8.69 8.13
N ASP A 45 -8.92 9.10 9.13
CA ASP A 45 -8.65 8.86 10.52
C ASP A 45 -8.86 7.39 10.86
N THR A 46 -8.01 6.81 11.73
CA THR A 46 -8.10 5.39 12.11
C THR A 46 -9.39 5.05 12.85
N ALA A 47 -9.97 6.00 13.61
CA ALA A 47 -11.27 5.81 14.27
C ALA A 47 -12.41 5.66 13.24
N ASN A 48 -12.38 6.42 12.13
CA ASN A 48 -13.34 6.27 11.06
C ASN A 48 -13.20 4.92 10.35
N LEU A 49 -11.96 4.44 10.16
CA LEU A 49 -11.71 3.12 9.60
C LEU A 49 -12.25 2.02 10.51
N ALA A 50 -11.94 2.06 11.82
CA ALA A 50 -12.40 1.09 12.81
C ALA A 50 -13.94 1.02 12.86
N LYS A 51 -14.61 2.16 12.78
CA LYS A 51 -16.08 2.26 12.74
C LYS A 51 -16.69 1.72 11.44
N ALA A 52 -16.01 1.91 10.30
CA ALA A 52 -16.53 1.49 9.00
C ALA A 52 -16.24 0.01 8.69
N LEU A 53 -15.13 -0.53 9.18
CA LEU A 53 -14.54 -1.81 8.80
C LEU A 53 -14.17 -2.70 10.02
N PRO A 54 -15.05 -2.83 11.06
CA PRO A 54 -14.72 -3.60 12.24
C PRO A 54 -14.53 -5.09 11.91
N GLY A 55 -13.46 -5.69 12.40
CA GLY A 55 -13.19 -7.12 12.23
C GLY A 55 -13.03 -7.59 10.78
N GLN A 56 -12.59 -6.72 9.86
CA GLN A 56 -12.51 -7.03 8.42
C GLN A 56 -11.16 -7.60 7.99
N PHE A 57 -10.10 -7.44 8.79
CA PHE A 57 -8.75 -7.72 8.34
C PHE A 57 -8.10 -8.90 9.08
N ASP A 58 -7.48 -9.80 8.33
CA ASP A 58 -6.65 -10.87 8.89
C ASP A 58 -5.28 -10.36 9.35
N ARG A 59 -4.83 -9.24 8.78
CA ARG A 59 -3.52 -8.63 9.05
C ARG A 59 -3.68 -7.11 9.11
N VAL A 60 -3.15 -6.50 10.17
CA VAL A 60 -3.04 -5.04 10.29
C VAL A 60 -1.59 -4.70 10.58
N LEU A 61 -1.03 -3.76 9.82
CA LEU A 61 0.29 -3.17 10.06
C LEU A 61 0.08 -1.72 10.47
N VAL A 62 0.61 -1.37 11.63
CA VAL A 62 0.65 -0.01 12.15
C VAL A 62 2.11 0.47 12.09
N ASP A 63 2.36 1.45 11.23
CA ASP A 63 3.56 2.27 11.27
C ASP A 63 3.18 3.55 12.01
N ALA A 64 3.41 3.56 13.33
CA ALA A 64 2.85 4.56 14.22
C ALA A 64 3.55 5.92 14.07
N PRO A 65 2.80 7.04 14.12
CA PRO A 65 3.41 8.34 14.29
C PRO A 65 4.20 8.35 15.60
N CYS A 66 5.46 8.74 15.52
CA CYS A 66 6.37 8.67 16.66
C CYS A 66 7.30 9.89 16.72
N SER A 67 8.00 10.06 17.84
CA SER A 67 8.95 11.16 18.05
C SER A 67 10.19 11.11 17.14
N GLY A 68 10.41 9.99 16.43
CA GLY A 68 11.27 9.89 15.25
C GLY A 68 12.77 9.95 15.54
N GLU A 69 13.24 9.51 16.70
CA GLU A 69 14.67 9.52 17.05
C GLU A 69 15.55 8.77 16.05
N GLY A 70 15.03 7.68 15.46
CA GLY A 70 15.71 6.95 14.39
C GLY A 70 15.92 7.75 13.11
N MET A 71 15.24 8.89 12.94
CA MET A 71 15.37 9.74 11.75
C MET A 71 16.40 10.87 11.91
N PHE A 72 16.99 11.07 13.11
CA PHE A 72 17.89 12.20 13.39
C PHE A 72 19.10 12.29 12.45
N ARG A 73 19.60 11.15 11.99
CA ARG A 73 20.71 11.13 11.02
C ARG A 73 20.31 11.54 9.59
N LYS A 74 19.04 11.38 9.25
CA LYS A 74 18.51 11.67 7.90
C LYS A 74 17.87 13.05 7.83
N GLU A 75 17.22 13.47 8.91
CA GLU A 75 16.39 14.67 8.97
C GLU A 75 16.76 15.54 10.15
N ALA A 76 17.55 16.58 9.91
CA ALA A 76 17.94 17.54 10.96
C ALA A 76 16.73 18.22 11.63
N VAL A 77 15.61 18.37 10.92
CA VAL A 77 14.37 18.93 11.46
C VAL A 77 13.78 18.03 12.54
N ALA A 78 13.84 16.69 12.38
CA ALA A 78 13.37 15.75 13.38
C ALA A 78 14.11 15.92 14.71
N ALA A 79 15.44 16.04 14.67
CA ALA A 79 16.24 16.28 15.87
C ALA A 79 15.94 17.64 16.53
N ALA A 80 15.69 18.69 15.74
CA ALA A 80 15.39 20.03 16.25
C ALA A 80 14.00 20.14 16.90
N GLN A 81 13.04 19.32 16.47
CA GLN A 81 11.67 19.32 16.99
C GLN A 81 11.46 18.34 18.16
N HIS A 82 12.41 17.44 18.38
CA HIS A 82 12.29 16.42 19.44
C HIS A 82 12.31 17.03 20.83
N ASN A 83 11.33 16.66 21.65
CA ASN A 83 11.21 17.02 23.06
C ASN A 83 10.23 16.06 23.77
N ASN A 84 10.23 16.11 25.12
CA ASN A 84 9.39 15.23 25.93
C ASN A 84 7.88 15.42 25.67
N ALA A 85 7.42 16.61 25.31
CA ALA A 85 6.02 16.84 24.98
C ALA A 85 5.62 16.15 23.67
N LEU A 86 6.51 16.12 22.67
CA LEU A 86 6.31 15.36 21.44
C LEU A 86 6.24 13.86 21.71
N VAL A 87 7.14 13.32 22.54
CA VAL A 87 7.13 11.90 22.94
C VAL A 87 5.80 11.54 23.61
N ALA A 88 5.36 12.34 24.59
CA ALA A 88 4.08 12.11 25.27
C ALA A 88 2.88 12.15 24.31
N HIS A 89 2.83 13.15 23.44
CA HIS A 89 1.78 13.26 22.42
C HIS A 89 1.77 12.08 21.44
N CYS A 90 2.95 11.64 20.98
CA CYS A 90 3.05 10.48 20.08
C CYS A 90 2.63 9.18 20.78
N ALA A 91 2.98 9.02 22.08
CA ALA A 91 2.55 7.88 22.88
C ALA A 91 1.02 7.82 23.03
N GLU A 92 0.36 8.96 23.31
CA GLU A 92 -1.11 9.05 23.38
C GLU A 92 -1.76 8.69 22.04
N LEU A 93 -1.27 9.26 20.94
CA LEU A 93 -1.76 8.98 19.60
C LEU A 93 -1.52 7.52 19.18
N GLY A 94 -0.36 6.96 19.54
CA GLY A 94 -0.02 5.55 19.33
C GLY A 94 -1.00 4.61 20.04
N ALA A 95 -1.38 4.94 21.29
CA ALA A 95 -2.40 4.20 22.04
C ALA A 95 -3.75 4.19 21.32
N GLU A 96 -4.22 5.36 20.89
CA GLU A 96 -5.48 5.47 20.13
C GLU A 96 -5.45 4.66 18.83
N ILE A 97 -4.36 4.74 18.09
CA ILE A 97 -4.19 3.98 16.84
C ILE A 97 -4.18 2.47 17.08
N LEU A 98 -3.54 2.00 18.17
CA LEU A 98 -3.57 0.58 18.55
C LEU A 98 -4.97 0.08 18.87
N GLU A 99 -5.77 0.84 19.63
CA GLU A 99 -7.18 0.52 19.91
C GLU A 99 -7.99 0.40 18.61
N ASN A 100 -7.84 1.37 17.70
CA ASN A 100 -8.51 1.36 16.40
C ASN A 100 -8.05 0.18 15.53
N ALA A 101 -6.75 -0.16 15.53
CA ALA A 101 -6.19 -1.29 14.82
C ALA A 101 -6.71 -2.63 15.35
N ALA A 102 -6.85 -2.76 16.68
CA ALA A 102 -7.44 -3.95 17.31
C ALA A 102 -8.90 -4.17 16.90
N ALA A 103 -9.68 -3.07 16.77
CA ALA A 103 -11.06 -3.13 16.30
C ALA A 103 -11.19 -3.53 14.82
N LEU A 104 -10.19 -3.22 13.99
CA LEU A 104 -10.13 -3.61 12.57
C LEU A 104 -9.87 -5.11 12.37
N LEU A 105 -9.22 -5.78 13.34
CA LEU A 105 -8.82 -7.17 13.23
C LEU A 105 -9.98 -8.15 13.43
N ALA A 106 -10.06 -9.12 12.53
CA ALA A 106 -10.88 -10.32 12.72
C ALA A 106 -10.32 -11.20 13.87
N PRO A 107 -11.15 -12.07 14.48
CA PRO A 107 -10.68 -13.12 15.36
C PRO A 107 -9.60 -13.96 14.67
N GLY A 108 -8.52 -14.31 15.39
CA GLY A 108 -7.36 -14.97 14.81
C GLY A 108 -6.46 -14.08 13.96
N GLY A 109 -6.75 -12.79 13.84
CA GLY A 109 -5.96 -11.83 13.07
C GLY A 109 -4.62 -11.46 13.73
N VAL A 110 -3.69 -10.94 12.96
CA VAL A 110 -2.35 -10.52 13.40
C VAL A 110 -2.18 -9.02 13.26
N LEU A 111 -1.75 -8.37 14.32
CA LEU A 111 -1.33 -6.98 14.37
C LEU A 111 0.20 -6.90 14.45
N VAL A 112 0.79 -6.09 13.57
CA VAL A 112 2.19 -5.69 13.68
C VAL A 112 2.22 -4.19 13.98
N TYR A 113 2.89 -3.82 15.06
CA TYR A 113 3.11 -2.43 15.45
C TYR A 113 4.59 -2.09 15.26
N SER A 114 4.87 -0.94 14.68
CA SER A 114 6.24 -0.45 14.48
C SER A 114 6.34 1.05 14.71
N THR A 115 7.52 1.48 15.13
CA THR A 115 7.93 2.90 15.26
C THR A 115 9.34 3.09 14.73
N CYS A 116 9.72 4.33 14.44
CA CYS A 116 11.10 4.72 14.17
C CYS A 116 11.70 5.55 15.33
N THR A 117 11.35 5.24 16.58
CA THR A 117 11.88 5.90 17.79
C THR A 117 12.57 4.92 18.72
N PHE A 118 13.20 5.42 19.77
CA PHE A 118 13.77 4.64 20.87
C PHE A 118 13.04 4.89 22.20
N ALA A 119 12.03 5.76 22.20
CA ALA A 119 11.30 6.16 23.40
C ALA A 119 10.49 4.99 23.97
N PRO A 120 10.74 4.55 25.23
CA PRO A 120 10.02 3.40 25.80
C PRO A 120 8.51 3.59 25.87
N ALA A 121 8.05 4.84 26.09
CA ALA A 121 6.63 5.17 26.15
C ALA A 121 5.86 4.93 24.84
N GLU A 122 6.57 4.98 23.71
CA GLU A 122 6.04 4.73 22.38
C GLU A 122 6.26 3.29 21.91
N ASP A 123 7.10 2.52 22.60
CA ASP A 123 7.56 1.18 22.22
C ASP A 123 7.12 0.11 23.24
N GLU A 124 8.03 -0.41 24.09
CA GLU A 124 7.72 -1.52 25.01
C GLU A 124 6.59 -1.20 25.98
N ALA A 125 6.62 0.00 26.60
CA ALA A 125 5.59 0.39 27.57
C ALA A 125 4.21 0.53 26.88
N GLN A 126 4.20 0.99 25.64
CA GLN A 126 2.98 1.09 24.83
C GLN A 126 2.35 -0.28 24.59
N ILE A 127 3.14 -1.26 24.18
CA ILE A 127 2.65 -2.62 23.90
C ILE A 127 2.24 -3.33 25.18
N ALA A 128 3.01 -3.16 26.26
CA ALA A 128 2.70 -3.73 27.56
C ALA A 128 1.37 -3.20 28.12
N ALA A 129 1.14 -1.88 28.03
CA ALA A 129 -0.11 -1.23 28.44
C ALA A 129 -1.31 -1.69 27.60
N PHE A 130 -1.12 -1.87 26.29
CA PHE A 130 -2.14 -2.41 25.41
C PHE A 130 -2.52 -3.84 25.80
N LEU A 131 -1.54 -4.75 25.98
CA LEU A 131 -1.79 -6.14 26.36
C LEU A 131 -2.46 -6.27 27.74
N ALA A 132 -2.15 -5.39 28.67
CA ALA A 132 -2.82 -5.37 29.99
C ALA A 132 -4.32 -5.04 29.90
N LYS A 133 -4.76 -4.30 28.88
CA LYS A 133 -6.16 -3.97 28.62
C LYS A 133 -6.87 -4.98 27.74
N HIS A 134 -6.12 -5.73 26.93
CA HIS A 134 -6.64 -6.60 25.87
C HIS A 134 -6.18 -8.05 26.10
N PRO A 135 -6.79 -8.79 27.03
CA PRO A 135 -6.43 -10.18 27.32
C PRO A 135 -6.68 -11.14 26.13
N GLU A 136 -7.46 -10.72 25.13
CA GLU A 136 -7.67 -11.44 23.88
C GLU A 136 -6.47 -11.36 22.92
N PHE A 137 -5.45 -10.56 23.24
CA PHE A 137 -4.21 -10.49 22.44
C PHE A 137 -3.04 -11.18 23.15
N THR A 138 -2.21 -11.82 22.36
CA THR A 138 -0.95 -12.44 22.82
C THR A 138 0.23 -11.87 22.03
N LEU A 139 1.32 -11.52 22.72
CA LEU A 139 2.58 -11.12 22.10
C LEU A 139 3.24 -12.35 21.46
N CYS A 140 3.54 -12.27 20.17
CA CYS A 140 4.25 -13.31 19.44
C CYS A 140 5.76 -13.19 19.63
N ASP A 141 6.43 -14.29 19.90
CA ASP A 141 7.89 -14.32 19.98
C ASP A 141 8.54 -14.07 18.60
N LEU A 142 9.30 -13.00 18.48
CA LEU A 142 10.09 -12.64 17.30
C LEU A 142 11.58 -13.05 17.43
N SER A 143 11.98 -13.82 18.44
CA SER A 143 13.40 -14.22 18.66
C SER A 143 14.00 -14.96 17.47
N GLY A 144 13.18 -15.71 16.72
CA GLY A 144 13.58 -16.46 15.55
C GLY A 144 13.68 -15.65 14.22
N CYS A 145 13.43 -14.34 14.23
CA CYS A 145 13.39 -13.56 12.98
C CYS A 145 14.75 -13.34 12.30
N GLY A 146 15.87 -13.60 12.99
CA GLY A 146 17.21 -13.46 12.39
C GLY A 146 17.69 -12.04 12.17
N PHE A 147 16.98 -11.02 12.68
CA PHE A 147 17.36 -9.60 12.59
C PHE A 147 17.06 -8.86 13.90
N GLY A 148 17.74 -7.73 14.10
CA GLY A 148 17.56 -6.86 15.27
C GLY A 148 17.99 -7.50 16.58
N ARG A 149 17.71 -6.81 17.67
CA ARG A 149 17.95 -7.25 19.05
C ARG A 149 16.64 -7.41 19.80
N PRO A 150 16.59 -8.21 20.87
CA PRO A 150 15.44 -8.26 21.77
C PRO A 150 15.11 -6.88 22.33
N GLY A 151 13.83 -6.61 22.57
CA GLY A 151 13.42 -5.48 23.40
C GLY A 151 13.88 -5.66 24.86
N GLU A 152 13.81 -4.60 25.63
CA GLU A 152 14.39 -4.51 26.97
C GLU A 152 13.29 -4.35 28.03
N GLY A 153 13.18 -5.30 28.99
CA GLY A 153 12.13 -5.33 30.01
C GLY A 153 12.13 -4.11 30.94
N ASN A 154 13.29 -3.52 31.20
CA ASN A 154 13.43 -2.28 32.01
C ASN A 154 12.77 -1.06 31.34
N ARG A 155 12.39 -1.16 30.10
CA ARG A 155 11.67 -0.10 29.35
C ARG A 155 10.15 -0.10 29.54
N ALA A 156 9.63 -1.14 30.22
CA ALA A 156 8.22 -1.22 30.63
C ALA A 156 8.12 -1.56 32.14
N PRO A 157 8.63 -0.69 33.01
CA PRO A 157 8.78 -1.00 34.45
C PRO A 157 7.44 -1.22 35.16
N ASP A 158 6.35 -0.64 34.68
CA ASP A 158 5.01 -0.80 35.23
C ASP A 158 4.34 -2.13 34.86
N HIS A 159 4.99 -2.93 34.00
CA HIS A 159 4.51 -4.21 33.51
C HIS A 159 5.59 -5.29 33.61
N PRO A 160 5.93 -5.76 34.82
CA PRO A 160 7.06 -6.67 35.06
C PRO A 160 6.90 -8.03 34.37
N ASP A 161 5.66 -8.47 34.08
CA ASP A 161 5.36 -9.73 33.40
C ASP A 161 5.37 -9.58 31.87
N PHE A 162 5.68 -8.43 31.33
CA PHE A 162 5.77 -8.20 29.91
C PHE A 162 7.06 -8.81 29.33
N HIS A 163 6.91 -9.71 28.38
CA HIS A 163 8.01 -10.37 27.67
C HIS A 163 8.61 -9.48 26.59
N ALA A 164 9.31 -8.41 26.99
CA ALA A 164 9.92 -7.45 26.07
C ALA A 164 10.88 -8.11 25.07
N GLU A 165 11.55 -9.20 25.48
CA GLU A 165 12.46 -9.98 24.64
C GLU A 165 11.80 -10.62 23.41
N TYR A 166 10.47 -10.71 23.39
CA TYR A 166 9.70 -11.16 22.21
C TYR A 166 9.54 -10.07 21.14
N THR A 167 9.79 -8.81 21.49
CA THR A 167 9.83 -7.69 20.53
C THR A 167 11.18 -7.58 19.84
N ARG A 168 11.31 -6.69 18.87
CA ARG A 168 12.58 -6.43 18.18
C ARG A 168 12.89 -4.95 18.11
N ARG A 169 14.17 -4.64 18.34
CA ARG A 169 14.76 -3.34 18.09
C ARG A 169 15.87 -3.45 17.06
N ILE A 170 15.94 -2.50 16.17
CA ILE A 170 17.07 -2.28 15.26
C ILE A 170 17.73 -0.99 15.70
N TRP A 171 18.97 -1.09 16.16
CA TRP A 171 19.76 0.06 16.57
C TRP A 171 20.66 0.56 15.43
N PRO A 172 21.14 1.82 15.46
CA PRO A 172 22.12 2.30 14.52
C PRO A 172 23.37 1.43 14.40
N ALA A 173 23.80 0.84 15.53
CA ALA A 173 24.92 -0.11 15.56
C ALA A 173 24.65 -1.42 14.79
N ASP A 174 23.40 -1.75 14.50
CA ASP A 174 22.99 -2.94 13.74
C ASP A 174 22.88 -2.64 12.23
N GLY A 175 23.28 -1.45 11.79
CA GLY A 175 23.22 -1.01 10.39
C GLY A 175 21.88 -0.41 9.95
N GLY A 176 20.95 -0.23 10.88
CA GLY A 176 19.66 0.45 10.64
C GLY A 176 19.66 1.91 11.08
N GLU A 177 18.53 2.57 10.97
CA GLU A 177 18.37 3.95 11.47
C GLU A 177 17.81 4.00 12.90
N GLY A 178 17.03 3.03 13.27
CA GLY A 178 16.32 2.89 14.53
C GLY A 178 14.90 2.42 14.25
N HIS A 179 14.54 1.29 14.86
CA HIS A 179 13.18 0.74 14.68
C HIS A 179 12.81 -0.11 15.90
N PHE A 180 11.53 -0.06 16.25
CA PHE A 180 10.92 -1.00 17.18
C PHE A 180 9.81 -1.77 16.45
N MET A 181 9.63 -3.05 16.81
CA MET A 181 8.59 -3.90 16.25
C MET A 181 8.03 -4.85 17.29
N ALA A 182 6.71 -4.94 17.34
CA ALA A 182 5.97 -5.94 18.10
C ALA A 182 4.92 -6.60 17.21
N LYS A 183 4.73 -7.92 17.37
CA LYS A 183 3.72 -8.70 16.67
C LYS A 183 2.77 -9.31 17.67
N LEU A 184 1.49 -9.05 17.48
CA LEU A 184 0.42 -9.52 18.35
C LEU A 184 -0.57 -10.40 17.57
N GLN A 185 -1.09 -11.41 18.26
CA GLN A 185 -2.10 -12.32 17.73
C GLN A 185 -3.39 -12.15 18.52
N LYS A 186 -4.50 -11.87 17.83
CA LYS A 186 -5.84 -11.86 18.43
C LYS A 186 -6.35 -13.29 18.58
N ALA A 187 -7.01 -13.61 19.69
CA ALA A 187 -7.58 -14.93 19.92
C ALA A 187 -8.59 -15.31 18.83
N ALA A 188 -8.60 -16.58 18.43
CA ALA A 188 -9.50 -17.07 17.38
C ALA A 188 -10.97 -17.15 17.84
N ASP A 189 -11.20 -17.23 19.13
CA ASP A 189 -12.50 -17.24 19.79
C ASP A 189 -12.94 -15.86 20.32
N ALA A 190 -12.19 -14.81 20.00
CA ALA A 190 -12.56 -13.44 20.31
C ALA A 190 -13.94 -13.07 19.69
N GLU A 191 -14.63 -12.13 20.30
CA GLU A 191 -15.93 -11.67 19.80
C GLU A 191 -15.80 -11.13 18.37
N VAL A 192 -16.74 -11.55 17.50
CA VAL A 192 -16.81 -11.04 16.11
C VAL A 192 -17.56 -9.71 16.15
N PRO A 193 -16.92 -8.60 15.76
CA PRO A 193 -17.58 -7.30 15.73
C PRO A 193 -18.77 -7.30 14.77
N ASN A 194 -19.83 -6.55 15.12
CA ASN A 194 -20.97 -6.36 14.24
C ASN A 194 -20.56 -5.57 13.00
N GLN A 195 -20.55 -6.25 11.85
CA GLN A 195 -20.13 -5.66 10.59
C GLN A 195 -21.30 -4.92 9.91
N PRO A 196 -21.08 -3.67 9.45
CA PRO A 196 -22.09 -2.96 8.68
C PRO A 196 -22.42 -3.70 7.38
N LYS A 197 -23.72 -3.79 7.04
CA LYS A 197 -24.12 -4.39 5.75
C LYS A 197 -23.58 -3.58 4.59
N VAL A 198 -22.79 -4.22 3.71
CA VAL A 198 -22.24 -3.62 2.50
C VAL A 198 -23.22 -3.80 1.35
N LYS A 199 -23.56 -2.69 0.68
CA LYS A 199 -24.21 -2.76 -0.64
C LYS A 199 -23.10 -2.71 -1.68
N PRO A 200 -22.93 -3.78 -2.48
CA PRO A 200 -21.91 -3.74 -3.54
C PRO A 200 -22.19 -2.57 -4.50
N PRO A 201 -21.17 -1.86 -4.94
CA PRO A 201 -21.34 -0.79 -5.92
C PRO A 201 -21.94 -1.37 -7.20
N LYS A 202 -22.88 -0.63 -7.82
CA LYS A 202 -23.40 -1.05 -9.12
C LYS A 202 -22.28 -1.00 -10.15
N ALA A 203 -22.05 -2.11 -10.82
CA ALA A 203 -21.12 -2.16 -11.96
C ALA A 203 -21.58 -1.17 -13.04
N ALA A 204 -20.67 -0.30 -13.48
CA ALA A 204 -20.95 0.57 -14.61
C ALA A 204 -20.99 -0.24 -15.91
N LYS A 205 -21.91 0.11 -16.83
CA LYS A 205 -21.88 -0.47 -18.17
C LYS A 205 -20.59 -0.01 -18.87
N PRO A 206 -19.75 -0.95 -19.35
CA PRO A 206 -18.52 -0.56 -20.01
C PRO A 206 -18.79 0.27 -21.27
N PRO A 207 -18.13 1.45 -21.43
CA PRO A 207 -18.20 2.21 -22.68
C PRO A 207 -17.66 1.41 -23.88
N ALA A 208 -18.19 1.66 -25.06
CA ALA A 208 -17.76 0.98 -26.30
C ALA A 208 -16.26 1.23 -26.57
N GLU A 209 -15.80 2.45 -26.32
CA GLU A 209 -14.41 2.88 -26.52
C GLU A 209 -13.43 2.12 -25.61
N TRP A 210 -13.84 1.82 -24.37
CA TRP A 210 -13.06 0.95 -23.48
C TRP A 210 -13.02 -0.48 -24.01
N LEU A 211 -14.17 -1.03 -24.41
CA LEU A 211 -14.25 -2.42 -24.89
C LEU A 211 -13.41 -2.63 -26.15
N GLU A 212 -13.44 -1.68 -27.09
CA GLU A 212 -12.61 -1.70 -28.30
C GLU A 212 -11.11 -1.70 -27.91
N PHE A 213 -10.69 -0.75 -27.08
CA PHE A 213 -9.33 -0.66 -26.60
C PHE A 213 -8.88 -1.91 -25.83
N ALA A 214 -9.71 -2.37 -24.87
CA ALA A 214 -9.35 -3.51 -24.03
C ALA A 214 -9.24 -4.81 -24.86
N ARG A 215 -10.15 -5.06 -25.80
CA ARG A 215 -10.07 -6.22 -26.69
C ARG A 215 -8.82 -6.20 -27.57
N ALA A 216 -8.39 -5.03 -28.00
CA ALA A 216 -7.20 -4.88 -28.84
C ALA A 216 -5.89 -5.07 -28.05
N TYR A 217 -5.80 -4.50 -26.84
CA TYR A 217 -4.52 -4.38 -26.11
C TYR A 217 -4.46 -5.18 -24.81
N PHE A 218 -5.59 -5.42 -24.13
CA PHE A 218 -5.70 -6.10 -22.84
C PHE A 218 -6.92 -7.03 -22.79
N PRO A 219 -6.97 -8.10 -23.62
CA PRO A 219 -8.18 -8.92 -23.79
C PRO A 219 -8.76 -9.46 -22.48
N ALA A 220 -7.91 -9.84 -21.52
CA ALA A 220 -8.31 -10.33 -20.21
C ALA A 220 -9.06 -9.28 -19.36
N LEU A 221 -8.88 -7.99 -19.63
CA LEU A 221 -9.54 -6.91 -18.90
C LEU A 221 -10.91 -6.53 -19.50
N ALA A 222 -11.21 -6.94 -20.72
CA ALA A 222 -12.46 -6.57 -21.42
C ALA A 222 -13.72 -7.07 -20.68
N SER A 223 -13.64 -8.17 -19.96
CA SER A 223 -14.74 -8.75 -19.18
C SER A 223 -14.75 -8.35 -17.70
N ARG A 224 -13.74 -7.61 -17.22
CA ARG A 224 -13.67 -7.19 -15.81
C ARG A 224 -14.68 -6.08 -15.53
N PRO A 225 -15.26 -6.06 -14.31
CA PRO A 225 -16.12 -4.97 -13.87
C PRO A 225 -15.38 -3.65 -13.90
N LEU A 226 -16.11 -2.58 -14.23
CA LEU A 226 -15.61 -1.22 -14.18
C LEU A 226 -16.37 -0.42 -13.13
N ALA A 227 -15.69 0.50 -12.48
CA ALA A 227 -16.27 1.60 -11.75
C ALA A 227 -15.99 2.91 -12.51
N GLY A 228 -16.91 3.87 -12.43
CA GLY A 228 -16.77 5.16 -13.10
C GLY A 228 -16.89 6.31 -12.12
N ALA A 229 -16.10 7.36 -12.34
CA ALA A 229 -16.22 8.64 -11.67
C ALA A 229 -16.12 9.76 -12.74
N GLY A 230 -17.28 10.19 -13.26
CA GLY A 230 -17.32 11.11 -14.39
C GLY A 230 -16.76 10.46 -15.67
N GLU A 231 -15.75 11.09 -16.28
CA GLU A 231 -15.06 10.58 -17.48
C GLU A 231 -14.01 9.50 -17.18
N TRP A 232 -13.67 9.28 -15.90
CA TRP A 232 -12.62 8.35 -15.47
C TRP A 232 -13.16 6.93 -15.28
N LEU A 233 -12.43 5.96 -15.78
CA LEU A 233 -12.73 4.54 -15.63
C LEU A 233 -11.70 3.87 -14.72
N LEU A 234 -12.19 3.09 -13.77
CA LEU A 234 -11.41 2.33 -12.80
C LEU A 234 -11.65 0.84 -12.96
N LEU A 235 -10.61 0.05 -12.86
CA LEU A 235 -10.68 -1.39 -12.63
C LEU A 235 -10.65 -1.58 -11.09
N PRO A 236 -11.77 -1.95 -10.45
CA PRO A 236 -11.82 -2.11 -9.00
C PRO A 236 -10.77 -3.10 -8.49
N ALA A 237 -10.25 -2.84 -7.30
CA ALA A 237 -9.35 -3.76 -6.63
C ALA A 237 -10.07 -5.10 -6.39
N PRO A 238 -9.50 -6.25 -6.78
CA PRO A 238 -10.12 -7.55 -6.52
C PRO A 238 -10.43 -7.73 -5.03
N GLY A 239 -11.61 -8.22 -4.69
CA GLY A 239 -12.04 -8.45 -3.31
C GLY A 239 -12.54 -7.21 -2.56
N SER A 240 -12.51 -6.02 -3.19
CA SER A 240 -12.97 -4.77 -2.54
C SER A 240 -14.49 -4.66 -2.41
N GLU A 241 -15.23 -5.55 -3.03
CA GLU A 241 -16.69 -5.59 -3.03
C GLU A 241 -17.26 -5.80 -1.60
N GLY A 242 -16.47 -6.46 -0.72
CA GLY A 242 -16.81 -6.71 0.68
C GLY A 242 -16.50 -5.56 1.63
N LEU A 243 -15.75 -4.54 1.21
CA LEU A 243 -15.38 -3.41 2.07
C LEU A 243 -16.46 -2.32 2.10
N ASN A 244 -16.86 -1.91 3.28
CA ASN A 244 -17.77 -0.77 3.46
C ASN A 244 -17.02 0.57 3.35
N THR A 245 -16.72 0.97 2.14
CA THR A 245 -16.01 2.23 1.87
C THR A 245 -16.92 3.43 1.63
N ALA A 246 -18.26 3.26 1.73
CA ALA A 246 -19.24 4.29 1.34
C ALA A 246 -19.13 5.62 2.12
N LYS A 247 -18.61 5.58 3.35
CA LYS A 247 -18.42 6.76 4.20
C LYS A 247 -16.93 7.16 4.37
N LEU A 248 -16.04 6.51 3.63
CA LEU A 248 -14.61 6.76 3.71
C LEU A 248 -14.15 7.64 2.53
N ARG A 249 -13.16 8.47 2.78
CA ARG A 249 -12.46 9.23 1.73
C ARG A 249 -11.52 8.30 0.96
N VAL A 250 -12.07 7.65 -0.06
CA VAL A 250 -11.28 6.78 -0.95
C VAL A 250 -10.52 7.62 -1.96
N VAL A 251 -9.20 7.61 -1.87
CA VAL A 251 -8.30 8.26 -2.84
C VAL A 251 -8.23 7.45 -4.12
N ARG A 252 -8.17 6.12 -3.99
CA ARG A 252 -8.13 5.19 -5.13
C ARG A 252 -8.64 3.79 -4.70
N GLY A 253 -9.59 3.24 -5.46
CA GLY A 253 -10.14 1.89 -5.21
C GLY A 253 -9.81 0.92 -6.34
N GLY A 254 -8.51 0.68 -6.61
CA GLY A 254 -8.03 -0.15 -7.70
C GLY A 254 -7.21 0.63 -8.73
N VAL A 255 -7.17 0.18 -9.98
CA VAL A 255 -6.33 0.73 -11.05
C VAL A 255 -7.09 1.71 -11.92
N LEU A 256 -6.55 2.92 -12.10
CA LEU A 256 -7.07 3.86 -13.09
C LEU A 256 -6.80 3.31 -14.49
N ALA A 257 -7.88 2.90 -15.19
CA ALA A 257 -7.77 2.41 -16.56
C ALA A 257 -7.51 3.55 -17.55
N GLY A 258 -8.20 4.67 -17.41
CA GLY A 258 -8.10 5.81 -18.28
C GLY A 258 -9.37 6.64 -18.30
N SER A 259 -9.57 7.39 -19.38
CA SER A 259 -10.76 8.23 -19.60
C SER A 259 -11.32 8.12 -21.01
N VAL A 260 -12.61 8.37 -21.15
CA VAL A 260 -13.27 8.46 -22.46
C VAL A 260 -13.33 9.94 -22.84
N LEU A 261 -12.59 10.30 -23.88
CA LEU A 261 -12.51 11.68 -24.40
C LEU A 261 -12.95 11.71 -25.87
N LYS A 262 -14.00 12.48 -26.20
CA LYS A 262 -14.43 12.72 -27.59
C LYS A 262 -14.47 11.42 -28.44
N LYS A 263 -15.18 10.40 -27.98
CA LYS A 263 -15.36 9.09 -28.66
C LYS A 263 -14.05 8.28 -28.83
N ARG A 264 -13.08 8.46 -27.96
CA ARG A 264 -11.87 7.62 -27.92
C ARG A 264 -11.50 7.34 -26.48
N PHE A 265 -10.91 6.19 -26.23
CA PHE A 265 -10.33 5.85 -24.93
C PHE A 265 -8.89 6.36 -24.87
N GLN A 266 -8.57 7.09 -23.78
CA GLN A 266 -7.24 7.53 -23.44
C GLN A 266 -6.76 6.70 -22.22
N PRO A 267 -5.85 5.73 -22.41
CA PRO A 267 -5.36 4.90 -21.30
C PRO A 267 -4.52 5.73 -20.33
N ALA A 268 -4.60 5.39 -19.05
CA ALA A 268 -3.77 5.98 -18.00
C ALA A 268 -2.43 5.26 -17.88
N HIS A 269 -1.42 5.95 -17.37
CA HIS A 269 -0.13 5.36 -17.04
C HIS A 269 -0.26 4.18 -16.07
N ALA A 270 -1.11 4.32 -15.05
CA ALA A 270 -1.39 3.29 -14.06
C ALA A 270 -1.86 1.95 -14.67
N LEU A 271 -2.62 1.99 -15.79
CA LEU A 271 -3.04 0.78 -16.50
C LEU A 271 -1.84 0.01 -17.04
N PHE A 272 -0.89 0.70 -17.66
CA PHE A 272 0.32 0.07 -18.20
C PHE A 272 1.25 -0.43 -17.10
N MET A 273 1.38 0.32 -15.99
CA MET A 273 2.17 -0.15 -14.84
C MET A 273 1.62 -1.43 -14.24
N ALA A 274 0.28 -1.52 -14.13
CA ALA A 274 -0.39 -2.66 -13.49
C ALA A 274 -0.51 -3.90 -14.39
N TYR A 275 -0.72 -3.69 -15.71
CA TYR A 275 -1.05 -4.78 -16.64
C TYR A 275 -0.20 -4.75 -17.92
N GLY A 276 0.84 -3.94 -17.98
CA GLY A 276 1.66 -3.79 -19.18
C GLY A 276 2.31 -5.09 -19.65
N ALA A 277 2.66 -5.98 -18.72
CA ALA A 277 3.18 -7.31 -19.05
C ALA A 277 2.16 -8.19 -19.82
N ASP A 278 0.85 -7.92 -19.64
CA ASP A 278 -0.23 -8.63 -20.33
C ASP A 278 -0.70 -7.90 -21.60
N CYS A 279 -0.08 -6.76 -21.96
CA CYS A 279 -0.41 -6.01 -23.16
C CYS A 279 -0.03 -6.83 -24.39
N THR A 280 -0.95 -6.91 -25.39
CA THR A 280 -0.70 -7.64 -26.63
C THR A 280 0.35 -6.96 -27.51
N ASN A 281 0.52 -5.64 -27.41
CA ASN A 281 1.49 -4.84 -28.15
C ASN A 281 2.54 -4.28 -27.19
N ARG A 282 3.79 -4.74 -27.29
CA ARG A 282 4.85 -4.44 -26.33
C ARG A 282 6.14 -4.09 -27.03
N GLU A 283 6.88 -3.17 -26.43
CA GLU A 283 8.29 -2.92 -26.70
C GLU A 283 9.11 -3.40 -25.51
N GLU A 284 9.95 -4.40 -25.75
CA GLU A 284 10.82 -5.01 -24.73
C GLU A 284 12.21 -4.37 -24.78
N LEU A 285 12.65 -3.81 -23.68
CA LEU A 285 13.96 -3.23 -23.47
C LEU A 285 14.72 -4.04 -22.43
N THR A 286 16.03 -3.81 -22.34
CA THR A 286 16.84 -4.24 -21.20
C THR A 286 17.29 -3.03 -20.39
N LEU A 287 17.74 -3.24 -19.16
CA LEU A 287 18.25 -2.15 -18.33
C LEU A 287 19.44 -1.43 -19.00
N ALA A 288 20.26 -2.15 -19.79
CA ALA A 288 21.40 -1.61 -20.52
C ALA A 288 21.04 -0.94 -21.86
N ASP A 289 19.82 -1.10 -22.36
CA ASP A 289 19.38 -0.46 -23.61
C ASP A 289 19.34 1.06 -23.44
N PRO A 290 20.02 1.85 -24.29
CA PRO A 290 20.03 3.32 -24.18
C PRO A 290 18.63 3.93 -24.31
N ARG A 291 17.68 3.25 -24.97
CA ARG A 291 16.28 3.67 -25.05
C ARG A 291 15.60 3.66 -23.68
N THR A 292 16.05 2.85 -22.71
CA THR A 292 15.52 2.82 -21.35
C THR A 292 15.75 4.17 -20.65
N ALA A 293 16.97 4.69 -20.69
CA ALA A 293 17.28 6.01 -20.14
C ALA A 293 16.52 7.14 -20.87
N ALA A 294 16.45 7.08 -22.21
CA ALA A 294 15.68 8.04 -23.01
C ALA A 294 14.20 8.03 -22.63
N TRP A 295 13.60 6.83 -22.45
CA TRP A 295 12.22 6.68 -22.01
C TRP A 295 11.96 7.33 -20.65
N LEU A 296 12.83 7.10 -19.67
CA LEU A 296 12.70 7.67 -18.32
C LEU A 296 12.88 9.21 -18.31
N ARG A 297 13.60 9.79 -19.27
CA ARG A 297 13.65 11.25 -19.48
C ARG A 297 12.40 11.80 -20.18
N GLY A 298 11.52 10.92 -20.71
CA GLY A 298 10.30 11.31 -21.41
C GLY A 298 10.50 11.54 -22.90
N GLU A 299 11.60 11.07 -23.48
CA GLU A 299 11.92 11.15 -24.90
C GLU A 299 11.14 10.11 -25.72
N GLU A 300 10.94 10.36 -27.00
CA GLU A 300 10.45 9.34 -27.93
C GLU A 300 11.58 8.35 -28.25
N ILE A 301 11.22 7.07 -28.36
CA ILE A 301 12.15 6.00 -28.69
C ILE A 301 11.76 5.28 -29.97
N ASP A 302 12.69 4.58 -30.61
CA ASP A 302 12.39 3.75 -31.76
C ASP A 302 11.58 2.52 -31.35
N ALA A 303 10.57 2.16 -32.15
CA ALA A 303 9.83 0.92 -32.04
C ALA A 303 10.57 -0.17 -32.84
N VAL A 304 10.97 -1.23 -32.16
CA VAL A 304 11.60 -2.41 -32.78
C VAL A 304 10.65 -3.59 -32.85
N THR A 305 9.90 -3.83 -31.79
CA THR A 305 8.97 -4.95 -31.67
C THR A 305 7.51 -4.49 -31.68
N ALA A 306 7.21 -3.32 -31.12
CA ALA A 306 5.86 -2.80 -31.02
C ALA A 306 5.29 -2.32 -32.35
N GLN A 307 4.03 -2.65 -32.62
CA GLN A 307 3.30 -2.27 -33.82
C GLN A 307 2.55 -0.93 -33.62
N ASN A 308 2.10 -0.31 -34.73
CA ASN A 308 1.32 0.94 -34.68
C ASN A 308 0.12 0.84 -33.73
N GLY A 309 -0.10 1.87 -32.92
CA GLY A 309 -1.15 1.95 -31.91
C GLY A 309 -0.57 2.08 -30.51
N TRP A 310 -1.38 1.79 -29.49
CA TRP A 310 -0.93 1.80 -28.10
C TRP A 310 -0.02 0.61 -27.83
N CYS A 311 1.04 0.82 -27.04
CA CYS A 311 1.93 -0.24 -26.61
C CYS A 311 2.34 -0.04 -25.13
N ALA A 312 2.67 -1.15 -24.48
CA ALA A 312 3.40 -1.12 -23.22
C ALA A 312 4.91 -1.10 -23.50
N VAL A 313 5.66 -0.35 -22.72
CA VAL A 313 7.13 -0.39 -22.71
C VAL A 313 7.58 -1.10 -21.44
N LEU A 314 8.37 -2.17 -21.60
CA LEU A 314 8.85 -2.99 -20.50
C LEU A 314 10.40 -2.96 -20.49
N VAL A 315 10.96 -3.18 -19.31
CA VAL A 315 12.40 -3.41 -19.10
C VAL A 315 12.57 -4.72 -18.35
N ASP A 316 13.27 -5.66 -18.95
CA ASP A 316 13.48 -7.01 -18.39
C ASP A 316 12.14 -7.67 -17.92
N GLY A 317 11.06 -7.44 -18.70
CA GLY A 317 9.70 -7.95 -18.42
C GLY A 317 8.89 -7.09 -17.46
N PHE A 318 9.44 -6.03 -16.86
CA PHE A 318 8.74 -5.15 -15.91
C PHE A 318 8.21 -3.90 -16.62
N PRO A 319 6.92 -3.54 -16.45
CA PRO A 319 6.35 -2.36 -17.07
C PRO A 319 7.01 -1.05 -16.61
N LEU A 320 7.37 -0.20 -17.58
CA LEU A 320 7.78 1.19 -17.37
C LEU A 320 6.72 2.20 -17.78
N GLY A 321 5.63 1.76 -18.38
CA GLY A 321 4.54 2.63 -18.80
C GLY A 321 4.02 2.31 -20.18
N GLY A 322 3.28 3.24 -20.77
CA GLY A 322 2.71 3.08 -22.09
C GLY A 322 3.08 4.22 -23.04
N GLY A 323 3.06 3.91 -24.33
CA GLY A 323 3.28 4.85 -25.40
C GLY A 323 2.36 4.60 -26.60
N LYS A 324 2.47 5.45 -27.59
CA LYS A 324 1.73 5.29 -28.85
C LYS A 324 2.70 5.23 -30.03
N VAL A 325 2.71 4.11 -30.73
CA VAL A 325 3.57 3.88 -31.91
C VAL A 325 2.95 4.54 -33.13
N SER A 326 3.75 5.28 -33.86
CA SER A 326 3.43 5.83 -35.17
C SER A 326 4.71 6.05 -35.96
N GLY A 327 4.76 5.57 -37.22
CA GLY A 327 5.91 5.73 -38.09
C GLY A 327 7.22 5.18 -37.54
N GLY A 328 7.19 4.02 -36.86
CA GLY A 328 8.35 3.39 -36.28
C GLY A 328 8.91 4.07 -35.00
N ARG A 329 8.19 5.06 -34.47
CA ARG A 329 8.54 5.77 -33.21
C ARG A 329 7.48 5.57 -32.17
N ILE A 330 7.88 5.45 -30.91
CA ILE A 330 6.98 5.39 -29.75
C ILE A 330 6.95 6.76 -29.08
N LYS A 331 5.81 7.44 -29.23
CA LYS A 331 5.54 8.66 -28.47
C LYS A 331 5.40 8.35 -26.99
N ASN A 332 6.22 8.99 -26.19
CA ASN A 332 6.30 8.74 -24.76
C ASN A 332 5.11 9.35 -24.01
N HIS A 333 4.39 8.51 -23.23
CA HIS A 333 3.32 8.93 -22.33
C HIS A 333 3.70 8.79 -20.84
N TYR A 334 5.00 8.69 -20.55
CA TYR A 334 5.51 8.66 -19.17
C TYR A 334 5.21 9.99 -18.46
N PRO A 335 4.65 9.96 -17.24
CA PRO A 335 4.23 11.18 -16.54
C PRO A 335 5.38 12.15 -16.32
N LYS A 336 5.14 13.46 -16.60
CA LYS A 336 6.18 14.49 -16.47
C LYS A 336 6.79 14.55 -15.07
N GLY A 337 5.99 14.35 -14.01
CA GLY A 337 6.46 14.37 -12.62
C GLY A 337 7.31 13.18 -12.20
N LEU A 338 7.41 12.12 -13.04
CA LEU A 338 8.23 10.93 -12.77
C LEU A 338 9.51 10.89 -13.61
N ARG A 339 9.71 11.86 -14.51
CA ARG A 339 10.86 11.86 -15.43
C ARG A 339 12.15 12.11 -14.68
N ASN A 340 13.15 11.29 -15.00
CA ASN A 340 14.51 11.52 -14.56
C ASN A 340 15.18 12.51 -15.51
N LEU A 341 15.37 13.76 -15.07
CA LEU A 341 15.96 14.83 -15.87
C LEU A 341 17.46 15.02 -15.60
N GLN A 342 18.07 14.13 -14.77
CA GLN A 342 19.51 14.14 -14.48
C GLN A 342 20.27 13.20 -15.40
#